data_a5705a48d49c0e9cd86b8801e25d93ac
#
_entry.id   a5705a48d49c0e9cd86b8801e25d93ac
#
_cell.length_a   1.000
_cell.length_b   1.000
_cell.length_c   1.000
_cell.angle_alpha   90.00
_cell.angle_beta   90.00
_cell.angle_gamma   90.00
#
_symmetry.space_group_name_H-M   'P 1'
#
loop_
_entity.id
_entity.type
_entity.pdbx_description
1 polymer ?
#
loop_
_entity_poly.entity_id
_entity_poly.type
_entity_poly.pdbx_seq_one_letter_code
_entity_poly.pdbx_strand_id
1 'polypeptide(L)'
;MSLYMGTGQTYAPDAAAIERLAEAAIARLPEIFRSHLTNVVLRIEDFADDETLRQLDIEDPFELSGLYTGRPVSEESAWVSGELPPMVTLYRRPLLDEWIETGVALEALITHVIVHEIGHHFGFSDADMHKLEDADEDRA
;
A
#
# COMPACT_ATOMS: atom_id res chain seq x y z
N MET A 1 19.09 20.30 16.46
CA MET A 1 19.08 21.71 16.06
C MET A 1 17.70 22.31 16.31
N SER A 2 17.68 23.33 17.12
CA SER A 2 16.41 24.00 17.47
C SER A 2 15.74 24.66 16.28
N LEU A 3 16.47 24.99 15.22
CA LEU A 3 15.92 25.57 14.01
C LEU A 3 14.85 24.72 13.35
N TYR A 4 14.92 23.41 13.54
CA TYR A 4 14.02 22.46 12.91
C TYR A 4 12.96 21.89 13.86
N MET A 5 12.91 22.38 15.09
CA MET A 5 12.07 21.81 16.14
C MET A 5 11.04 22.80 16.67
N GLY A 6 10.74 23.86 15.96
CA GLY A 6 9.80 24.87 16.39
C GLY A 6 8.35 24.48 16.23
N THR A 7 7.46 25.14 17.00
CA THR A 7 6.02 25.01 16.84
C THR A 7 5.60 25.57 15.47
N GLY A 8 4.64 24.92 14.82
CA GLY A 8 4.12 25.37 13.53
C GLY A 8 4.90 24.89 12.32
N GLN A 9 5.98 24.15 12.54
CA GLN A 9 6.70 23.54 11.43
C GLN A 9 5.91 22.41 10.82
N THR A 10 6.05 22.26 9.50
CA THR A 10 5.36 21.21 8.76
C THR A 10 6.36 20.16 8.33
N TYR A 11 5.99 18.91 8.49
CA TYR A 11 6.84 17.78 8.14
C TYR A 11 6.16 16.90 7.10
N ALA A 12 6.97 16.25 6.28
CA ALA A 12 6.45 15.24 5.38
C ALA A 12 5.80 14.11 6.20
N PRO A 13 4.74 13.48 5.69
CA PRO A 13 4.14 12.35 6.39
C PRO A 13 5.17 11.26 6.69
N ASP A 14 5.23 10.82 7.93
CA ASP A 14 6.13 9.75 8.34
C ASP A 14 5.47 8.38 8.17
N ALA A 15 6.20 7.32 8.54
CA ALA A 15 5.67 5.96 8.40
C ALA A 15 4.37 5.77 9.18
N ALA A 16 4.28 6.32 10.38
CA ALA A 16 3.07 6.22 11.21
C ALA A 16 1.88 6.92 10.54
N ALA A 17 2.12 8.07 9.93
CA ALA A 17 1.06 8.79 9.22
C ALA A 17 0.57 7.98 8.01
N ILE A 18 1.48 7.39 7.24
CA ILE A 18 1.11 6.55 6.10
C ILE A 18 0.34 5.31 6.56
N GLU A 19 0.77 4.70 7.65
CA GLU A 19 0.07 3.55 8.21
C GLU A 19 -1.37 3.89 8.57
N ARG A 20 -1.58 5.03 9.23
CA ARG A 20 -2.93 5.48 9.59
C ARG A 20 -3.81 5.73 8.36
N LEU A 21 -3.24 6.36 7.34
CA LEU A 21 -3.95 6.61 6.09
C LEU A 21 -4.30 5.31 5.37
N ALA A 22 -3.39 4.35 5.38
CA ALA A 22 -3.61 3.05 4.75
C ALA A 22 -4.70 2.26 5.49
N GLU A 23 -4.66 2.24 6.81
CA GLU A 23 -5.68 1.56 7.60
C GLU A 23 -7.05 2.18 7.38
N ALA A 24 -7.13 3.51 7.33
CA ALA A 24 -8.37 4.21 7.06
C ALA A 24 -8.88 3.91 5.65
N ALA A 25 -7.99 3.86 4.67
CA ALA A 25 -8.35 3.53 3.29
C ALA A 25 -8.93 2.13 3.20
N ILE A 26 -8.29 1.16 3.83
CA ILE A 26 -8.76 -0.23 3.85
C ILE A 26 -10.14 -0.31 4.49
N ALA A 27 -10.35 0.41 5.59
CA ALA A 27 -11.63 0.40 6.31
C ALA A 27 -12.79 0.95 5.47
N ARG A 28 -12.50 1.82 4.50
CA ARG A 28 -13.53 2.39 3.61
C ARG A 28 -13.83 1.53 2.39
N LEU A 29 -13.02 0.53 2.10
CA LEU A 29 -13.23 -0.32 0.93
C LEU A 29 -14.44 -1.23 1.14
N PRO A 30 -15.10 -1.63 0.03
CA PRO A 30 -16.24 -2.54 0.12
C PRO A 30 -15.87 -3.86 0.82
N GLU A 31 -16.84 -4.45 1.48
CA GLU A 31 -16.68 -5.68 2.25
C GLU A 31 -16.09 -6.81 1.42
N ILE A 32 -16.47 -6.91 0.16
CA ILE A 32 -15.98 -7.96 -0.71
C ILE A 32 -14.46 -7.92 -0.87
N PHE A 33 -13.90 -6.70 -0.84
CA PHE A 33 -12.45 -6.54 -0.89
C PHE A 33 -11.82 -6.72 0.49
N ARG A 34 -12.42 -6.09 1.51
CA ARG A 34 -11.90 -6.17 2.89
C ARG A 34 -11.82 -7.58 3.42
N SER A 35 -12.73 -8.46 3.01
CA SER A 35 -12.73 -9.84 3.47
C SER A 35 -11.44 -10.57 3.08
N HIS A 36 -10.78 -10.16 2.00
CA HIS A 36 -9.51 -10.74 1.58
C HIS A 36 -8.32 -10.20 2.37
N LEU A 37 -8.52 -9.15 3.16
CA LEU A 37 -7.45 -8.46 3.88
C LEU A 37 -7.40 -8.82 5.37
N THR A 38 -8.24 -9.74 5.83
CA THR A 38 -8.39 -10.05 7.26
C THR A 38 -7.08 -10.47 7.92
N ASN A 39 -6.27 -11.23 7.20
CA ASN A 39 -5.01 -11.75 7.73
C ASN A 39 -3.78 -11.09 7.14
N VAL A 40 -3.96 -10.01 6.39
CA VAL A 40 -2.86 -9.31 5.74
C VAL A 40 -2.19 -8.37 6.72
N VAL A 41 -0.87 -8.45 6.82
CA VAL A 41 -0.06 -7.54 7.64
C VAL A 41 0.31 -6.33 6.79
N LEU A 42 0.10 -5.15 7.33
CA LEU A 42 0.48 -3.90 6.68
C LEU A 42 1.84 -3.46 7.22
N ARG A 43 2.73 -3.11 6.33
CA ARG A 43 4.08 -2.69 6.67
C ARG A 43 4.47 -1.45 5.89
N ILE A 44 5.18 -0.53 6.53
CA ILE A 44 5.65 0.69 5.87
C ILE A 44 7.17 0.71 5.94
N GLU A 45 7.82 0.87 4.80
CA GLU A 45 9.27 1.02 4.70
C GLU A 45 9.59 2.20 3.80
N ASP A 46 10.79 2.75 3.90
CA ASP A 46 11.16 3.89 3.05
C ASP A 46 11.35 3.46 1.60
N PHE A 47 12.08 2.37 1.37
CA PHE A 47 12.32 1.82 0.03
C PHE A 47 12.36 0.30 0.11
N ALA A 48 12.08 -0.37 -0.99
CA ALA A 48 12.34 -1.79 -1.10
C ALA A 48 13.83 -2.06 -1.02
N ASP A 49 14.22 -3.20 -0.47
CA ASP A 49 15.61 -3.58 -0.42
C ASP A 49 16.14 -4.02 -1.79
N ASP A 50 17.45 -4.11 -1.91
CA ASP A 50 18.10 -4.44 -3.18
C ASP A 50 17.69 -5.81 -3.71
N GLU A 51 17.51 -6.77 -2.82
CA GLU A 51 17.11 -8.12 -3.23
C GLU A 51 15.70 -8.12 -3.82
N THR A 52 14.78 -7.42 -3.19
CA THR A 52 13.41 -7.30 -3.68
C THR A 52 13.39 -6.65 -5.07
N LEU A 53 14.14 -5.56 -5.22
CA LEU A 53 14.22 -4.86 -6.50
C LEU A 53 14.80 -5.75 -7.60
N ARG A 54 15.82 -6.54 -7.29
CA ARG A 54 16.41 -7.47 -8.26
C ARG A 54 15.41 -8.56 -8.66
N GLN A 55 14.67 -9.11 -7.70
CA GLN A 55 13.68 -10.14 -7.98
C GLN A 55 12.58 -9.65 -8.89
N LEU A 56 12.23 -8.37 -8.78
CA LEU A 56 11.18 -7.75 -9.60
C LEU A 56 11.72 -7.09 -10.87
N ASP A 57 13.03 -7.15 -11.08
CA ASP A 57 13.71 -6.55 -12.22
C ASP A 57 13.45 -5.04 -12.31
N ILE A 58 13.53 -4.37 -11.16
CA ILE A 58 13.34 -2.93 -11.04
C ILE A 58 14.69 -2.29 -10.70
N GLU A 59 15.12 -1.34 -11.54
CA GLU A 59 16.39 -0.65 -11.31
C GLU A 59 16.25 0.57 -10.42
N ASP A 60 15.17 1.33 -10.59
CA ASP A 60 14.95 2.55 -9.83
C ASP A 60 13.99 2.29 -8.67
N PRO A 61 14.47 2.39 -7.41
CA PRO A 61 13.61 2.12 -6.26
C PRO A 61 12.39 3.04 -6.17
N PHE A 62 12.41 4.21 -6.78
CA PHE A 62 11.25 5.09 -6.81
C PHE A 62 10.11 4.55 -7.67
N GLU A 63 10.35 3.55 -8.48
CA GLU A 63 9.31 2.96 -9.33
C GLU A 63 8.41 1.95 -8.59
N LEU A 64 8.77 1.59 -7.35
CA LEU A 64 7.99 0.62 -6.58
C LEU A 64 7.38 1.30 -5.37
N SER A 65 6.06 1.53 -5.43
CA SER A 65 5.32 2.20 -4.35
C SER A 65 4.67 1.24 -3.36
N GLY A 66 4.48 0.00 -3.75
CA GLY A 66 3.90 -1.02 -2.87
C GLY A 66 4.14 -2.41 -3.38
N LEU A 67 4.01 -3.38 -2.50
CA LEU A 67 4.25 -4.78 -2.85
C LEU A 67 3.41 -5.68 -1.96
N TYR A 68 2.70 -6.61 -2.58
CA TYR A 68 2.04 -7.69 -1.87
C TYR A 68 2.95 -8.92 -1.91
N THR A 69 3.20 -9.49 -0.75
CA THR A 69 3.94 -10.74 -0.64
C THR A 69 3.06 -11.75 0.08
N GLY A 70 2.94 -12.92 -0.50
CA GLY A 70 2.10 -13.98 0.05
C GLY A 70 1.75 -14.98 -1.01
N ARG A 71 0.96 -15.96 -0.65
CA ARG A 71 0.51 -16.97 -1.59
C ARG A 71 -0.78 -16.56 -2.27
N PRO A 72 -0.97 -16.89 -3.54
CA PRO A 72 -2.28 -16.71 -4.19
C PRO A 72 -3.38 -17.40 -3.39
N VAL A 73 -4.60 -16.87 -3.48
CA VAL A 73 -5.75 -17.44 -2.79
C VAL A 73 -5.91 -18.93 -3.06
N SER A 74 -5.65 -19.36 -4.29
CA SER A 74 -5.75 -20.76 -4.68
C SER A 74 -4.77 -21.69 -3.95
N GLU A 75 -3.73 -21.12 -3.35
CA GLU A 75 -2.70 -21.88 -2.64
C GLU A 75 -2.79 -21.76 -1.13
N GLU A 76 -3.75 -21.02 -0.60
CA GLU A 76 -3.87 -20.82 0.85
C GLU A 76 -3.97 -22.12 1.62
N SER A 77 -4.67 -23.11 1.08
CA SER A 77 -4.83 -24.41 1.74
C SER A 77 -3.52 -25.18 1.86
N ALA A 78 -2.50 -24.79 1.11
CA ALA A 78 -1.20 -25.44 1.14
C ALA A 78 -0.25 -24.82 2.17
N TRP A 79 -0.70 -23.79 2.90
CA TRP A 79 0.13 -23.14 3.91
C TRP A 79 0.46 -24.09 5.03
N VAL A 80 1.73 -24.08 5.40
CA VAL A 80 2.26 -24.90 6.47
C VAL A 80 2.39 -24.04 7.72
N SER A 81 2.19 -24.63 8.88
CA SER A 81 2.40 -23.95 10.15
C SER A 81 3.82 -23.37 10.21
N GLY A 82 3.92 -22.09 10.60
CA GLY A 82 5.20 -21.38 10.70
C GLY A 82 5.54 -20.51 9.50
N GLU A 83 4.76 -20.55 8.43
CA GLU A 83 4.97 -19.64 7.31
C GLU A 83 4.50 -18.23 7.68
N LEU A 84 5.14 -17.23 7.07
CA LEU A 84 4.77 -15.85 7.30
C LEU A 84 3.39 -15.56 6.67
N PRO A 85 2.58 -14.72 7.33
CA PRO A 85 1.29 -14.32 6.77
C PRO A 85 1.48 -13.46 5.53
N PRO A 86 0.46 -13.33 4.70
CA PRO A 86 0.51 -12.39 3.58
C PRO A 86 0.71 -10.97 4.10
N MET A 87 1.46 -10.18 3.34
CA MET A 87 1.89 -8.85 3.75
C MET A 87 1.76 -7.86 2.61
N VAL A 88 1.31 -6.66 2.93
CA VAL A 88 1.38 -5.53 2.02
C VAL A 88 2.40 -4.57 2.58
N THR A 89 3.41 -4.25 1.78
CA THR A 89 4.39 -3.24 2.14
C THR A 89 4.17 -2.01 1.26
N LEU A 90 4.06 -0.85 1.89
CA LEU A 90 4.01 0.42 1.19
C LEU A 90 5.36 1.10 1.37
N TYR A 91 5.87 1.68 0.29
CA TYR A 91 7.18 2.32 0.30
C TYR A 91 7.00 3.83 0.36
N ARG A 92 7.37 4.39 1.50
CA ARG A 92 7.10 5.77 1.84
C ARG A 92 7.69 6.77 0.85
N ARG A 93 8.96 6.62 0.49
CA ARG A 93 9.63 7.61 -0.35
C ARG A 93 9.08 7.64 -1.78
N PRO A 94 8.88 6.50 -2.43
CA PRO A 94 8.19 6.47 -3.72
C PRO A 94 6.79 7.06 -3.68
N LEU A 95 6.01 6.77 -2.62
CA LEU A 95 4.67 7.33 -2.47
C LEU A 95 4.70 8.84 -2.35
N LEU A 96 5.61 9.39 -1.55
CA LEU A 96 5.72 10.83 -1.37
C LEU A 96 6.15 11.51 -2.66
N ASP A 97 7.06 10.88 -3.41
CA ASP A 97 7.53 11.41 -4.70
C ASP A 97 6.37 11.51 -5.70
N GLU A 98 5.59 10.46 -5.82
CA GLU A 98 4.44 10.44 -6.73
C GLU A 98 3.35 11.42 -6.29
N TRP A 99 3.12 11.50 -5.00
CA TRP A 99 2.17 12.46 -4.42
C TRP A 99 2.54 13.89 -4.80
N ILE A 100 3.81 14.25 -4.63
CA ILE A 100 4.30 15.58 -4.96
C ILE A 100 4.19 15.86 -6.45
N GLU A 101 4.57 14.89 -7.28
CA GLU A 101 4.55 15.05 -8.73
C GLU A 101 3.14 15.18 -9.29
N THR A 102 2.22 14.37 -8.82
CA THR A 102 0.88 14.31 -9.41
C THR A 102 -0.09 15.30 -8.79
N GLY A 103 0.15 15.73 -7.55
CA GLY A 103 -0.77 16.62 -6.85
C GLY A 103 -2.06 15.96 -6.38
N VAL A 104 -2.18 14.63 -6.50
CA VAL A 104 -3.36 13.92 -6.00
C VAL A 104 -3.32 13.84 -4.48
N ALA A 105 -4.48 13.64 -3.85
CA ALA A 105 -4.52 13.46 -2.41
C ALA A 105 -3.74 12.20 -2.02
N LEU A 106 -2.97 12.27 -0.95
CA LEU A 106 -2.18 11.13 -0.52
C LEU A 106 -3.05 9.92 -0.18
N GLU A 107 -4.21 10.14 0.43
CA GLU A 107 -5.17 9.07 0.75
C GLU A 107 -5.61 8.34 -0.52
N ALA A 108 -5.91 9.09 -1.58
CA ALA A 108 -6.33 8.50 -2.84
C ALA A 108 -5.20 7.68 -3.48
N LEU A 109 -3.98 8.19 -3.41
CA LEU A 109 -2.83 7.48 -3.95
C LEU A 109 -2.59 6.17 -3.19
N ILE A 110 -2.65 6.21 -1.86
CA ILE A 110 -2.48 5.02 -1.04
C ILE A 110 -3.57 3.99 -1.34
N THR A 111 -4.82 4.44 -1.46
CA THR A 111 -5.93 3.56 -1.82
C THR A 111 -5.66 2.89 -3.17
N HIS A 112 -5.22 3.67 -4.15
CA HIS A 112 -4.91 3.16 -5.48
C HIS A 112 -3.84 2.06 -5.42
N VAL A 113 -2.75 2.30 -4.70
CA VAL A 113 -1.67 1.33 -4.59
C VAL A 113 -2.15 0.04 -3.91
N ILE A 114 -2.89 0.17 -2.81
CA ILE A 114 -3.41 -1.00 -2.10
C ILE A 114 -4.35 -1.81 -3.00
N VAL A 115 -5.30 -1.15 -3.64
CA VAL A 115 -6.29 -1.82 -4.49
C VAL A 115 -5.61 -2.55 -5.65
N HIS A 116 -4.69 -1.86 -6.34
CA HIS A 116 -4.04 -2.46 -7.52
C HIS A 116 -3.05 -3.55 -7.13
N GLU A 117 -2.31 -3.35 -6.06
CA GLU A 117 -1.30 -4.33 -5.65
C GLU A 117 -1.93 -5.63 -5.13
N ILE A 118 -2.96 -5.50 -4.30
CA ILE A 118 -3.63 -6.66 -3.73
C ILE A 118 -4.66 -7.24 -4.70
N GLY A 119 -5.36 -6.37 -5.42
CA GLY A 119 -6.44 -6.78 -6.30
C GLY A 119 -6.02 -7.82 -7.32
N HIS A 120 -4.84 -7.64 -7.92
CA HIS A 120 -4.32 -8.60 -8.88
C HIS A 120 -4.10 -9.98 -8.26
N HIS A 121 -3.65 -10.03 -7.01
CA HIS A 121 -3.44 -11.30 -6.31
C HIS A 121 -4.74 -12.04 -6.03
N PHE A 122 -5.84 -11.31 -5.88
CA PHE A 122 -7.14 -11.91 -5.60
C PHE A 122 -8.01 -12.04 -6.86
N GLY A 123 -7.43 -11.78 -8.03
CA GLY A 123 -8.11 -11.99 -9.29
C GLY A 123 -9.09 -10.90 -9.70
N PHE A 124 -9.04 -9.73 -9.09
CA PHE A 124 -9.88 -8.62 -9.51
C PHE A 124 -9.40 -8.06 -10.85
N SER A 125 -10.33 -7.75 -11.74
CA SER A 125 -10.03 -7.11 -13.01
C SER A 125 -9.76 -5.63 -12.81
N ASP A 126 -9.18 -4.97 -13.82
CA ASP A 126 -8.98 -3.52 -13.78
C ASP A 126 -10.31 -2.79 -13.59
N ALA A 127 -11.38 -3.27 -14.22
CA ALA A 127 -12.70 -2.68 -14.07
C ALA A 127 -13.21 -2.80 -12.63
N ASP A 128 -12.99 -3.96 -12.00
CA ASP A 128 -13.37 -4.17 -10.61
C ASP A 128 -12.59 -3.23 -9.68
N MET A 129 -11.31 -3.06 -9.94
CA MET A 129 -10.47 -2.18 -9.12
C MET A 129 -10.86 -0.72 -9.25
N HIS A 130 -11.24 -0.28 -10.47
CA HIS A 130 -11.75 1.08 -10.66
C HIS A 130 -13.04 1.32 -9.88
N LYS A 131 -13.93 0.33 -9.86
CA LYS A 131 -15.17 0.44 -9.08
C LYS A 131 -14.90 0.58 -7.58
N LEU A 132 -13.89 -0.12 -7.09
CA LEU A 132 -13.51 -0.04 -5.68
C LEU A 132 -12.97 1.35 -5.32
N GLU A 133 -12.16 1.92 -6.20
CA GLU A 133 -11.62 3.26 -6.00
C GLU A 133 -12.71 4.32 -6.07
N ASP A 134 -13.64 4.19 -7.01
CA ASP A 134 -14.77 5.12 -7.15
C ASP A 134 -15.68 5.07 -5.91
N ALA A 135 -15.89 3.89 -5.36
CA ALA A 135 -16.68 3.75 -4.14
C ALA A 135 -16.02 4.47 -2.95
N ASP A 136 -14.69 4.43 -2.86
CA ASP A 136 -13.95 5.15 -1.82
C ASP A 136 -14.06 6.66 -2.00
N GLU A 137 -13.94 7.15 -3.24
CA GLU A 137 -14.08 8.57 -3.54
C GLU A 137 -15.48 9.08 -3.20
N ASP A 138 -16.50 8.30 -3.51
CA ASP A 138 -17.89 8.68 -3.21
C ASP A 138 -18.15 8.80 -1.72
N ARG A 139 -17.37 8.11 -0.90
CA ARG A 139 -17.51 8.16 0.55
C ARG A 139 -16.71 9.31 1.19
N ALA A 140 -15.76 9.80 0.44
CA ALA A 140 -14.92 10.88 0.92
C ALA A 140 -15.64 12.22 0.79
#